data_b8602103c4b8438f05e10240592f21a3
#
_entry.id   b8602103c4b8438f05e10240592f21a3
#
_cell.length_a   1.000
_cell.length_b   1.000
_cell.length_c   1.000
_cell.angle_alpha   90.00
_cell.angle_beta   90.00
_cell.angle_gamma   90.00
#
_symmetry.space_group_name_H-M   'P 1'
#
loop_
_entity.id
_entity.type
_entity.pdbx_description
1 polymer ?
#
loop_
_entity_poly.entity_id
_entity_poly.type
_entity_poly.pdbx_seq_one_letter_code
_entity_poly.pdbx_strand_id
1 'polypeptide(L)'
;MKGYEVIPRSPRALNPMPFPSVHVIFCSMRYLVKGRVKSGKERDLVRAIEDGTLGKGSIAGDEYLYDMTQARQNDQGIATWVETCFCDPPLAEERPYWEEYFELLSVKDAHSRRTCRHENGTEPWACCDCDCTKKLEERLAAQGRSFLEELRAQHQ
;
A
#
# COMPACT_ATOMS: atom_id res chain seq x y z
N MET A 1 -1.15 81.73 -5.82
CA MET A 1 -0.49 80.43 -5.57
C MET A 1 -1.57 79.41 -5.26
N LYS A 2 -1.79 78.47 -6.14
CA LYS A 2 -2.78 77.41 -5.94
C LYS A 2 -2.01 76.21 -5.36
N GLY A 3 -2.30 75.86 -4.11
CA GLY A 3 -1.76 74.67 -3.49
C GLY A 3 -2.38 73.38 -4.09
N TYR A 4 -1.57 72.47 -4.57
CA TYR A 4 -2.02 71.17 -4.96
C TYR A 4 -2.04 70.26 -3.74
N GLU A 5 -3.25 69.89 -3.37
CA GLU A 5 -3.48 68.89 -2.34
C GLU A 5 -3.16 67.52 -2.87
N VAL A 6 -2.10 66.88 -2.35
CA VAL A 6 -1.74 65.52 -2.73
C VAL A 6 -2.59 64.57 -1.86
N ILE A 7 -3.55 63.91 -2.50
CA ILE A 7 -4.35 62.88 -1.89
C ILE A 7 -3.49 61.61 -1.77
N PRO A 8 -3.25 61.10 -0.56
CA PRO A 8 -2.51 59.83 -0.40
C PRO A 8 -3.39 58.69 -0.93
N ARG A 9 -2.87 57.94 -1.92
CA ARG A 9 -3.49 56.69 -2.37
C ARG A 9 -3.35 55.64 -1.28
N SER A 10 -4.46 55.17 -0.73
CA SER A 10 -4.53 54.02 0.15
C SER A 10 -3.91 52.81 -0.52
N PRO A 11 -3.08 52.04 0.17
CA PRO A 11 -2.59 50.81 -0.35
C PRO A 11 -3.74 49.83 -0.55
N ARG A 12 -3.92 49.36 -1.82
CA ARG A 12 -4.83 48.26 -2.10
C ARG A 12 -4.43 47.05 -1.28
N ALA A 13 -5.30 46.63 -0.38
CA ALA A 13 -5.20 45.34 0.28
C ALA A 13 -5.14 44.27 -0.79
N LEU A 14 -3.99 43.61 -0.89
CA LEU A 14 -3.84 42.37 -1.65
C LEU A 14 -4.70 41.33 -0.94
N ASN A 15 -5.81 40.95 -1.57
CA ASN A 15 -6.57 39.79 -1.12
C ASN A 15 -5.62 38.58 -1.11
N PRO A 16 -5.47 37.87 0.01
CA PRO A 16 -4.72 36.64 0.02
C PRO A 16 -5.41 35.67 -0.96
N MET A 17 -4.67 35.23 -1.96
CA MET A 17 -5.12 34.13 -2.81
C MET A 17 -5.52 32.96 -1.92
N PRO A 18 -6.68 32.34 -2.13
CA PRO A 18 -6.99 31.12 -1.44
C PRO A 18 -5.97 30.09 -1.87
N PHE A 19 -5.13 29.66 -0.93
CA PHE A 19 -4.30 28.49 -1.14
C PHE A 19 -5.24 27.35 -1.54
N PRO A 20 -4.94 26.60 -2.61
CA PRO A 20 -5.72 25.42 -2.90
C PRO A 20 -5.68 24.53 -1.68
N SER A 21 -6.85 24.20 -1.16
CA SER A 21 -6.96 23.22 -0.08
C SER A 21 -6.26 21.98 -0.54
N VAL A 22 -5.07 21.73 -0.01
CA VAL A 22 -4.38 20.47 -0.21
C VAL A 22 -5.25 19.47 0.54
N HIS A 23 -6.14 18.82 -0.18
CA HIS A 23 -6.79 17.63 0.32
C HIS A 23 -5.66 16.60 0.45
N VAL A 24 -5.08 16.54 1.63
CA VAL A 24 -4.23 15.42 2.00
C VAL A 24 -5.15 14.22 2.01
N ILE A 25 -5.19 13.53 0.90
CA ILE A 25 -5.85 12.23 0.80
C ILE A 25 -5.02 11.34 1.72
N PHE A 26 -5.55 11.07 2.90
CA PHE A 26 -4.97 10.09 3.81
C PHE A 26 -5.17 8.73 3.17
N CYS A 27 -4.22 8.31 2.32
CA CYS A 27 -4.20 6.97 1.79
C CYS A 27 -4.11 5.99 2.95
N SER A 28 -4.96 5.02 2.92
CA SER A 28 -4.78 3.80 3.68
C SER A 28 -3.41 3.23 3.31
N MET A 29 -2.65 2.78 4.32
CA MET A 29 -1.27 2.32 4.08
C MET A 29 -1.15 0.80 4.13
N ARG A 30 -2.16 0.11 4.62
CA ARG A 30 -2.20 -1.35 4.71
C ARG A 30 -3.39 -1.86 3.95
N TYR A 31 -3.12 -2.81 3.08
CA TYR A 31 -4.12 -3.45 2.26
C TYR A 31 -4.15 -4.94 2.52
N LEU A 32 -5.34 -5.50 2.59
CA LEU A 32 -5.53 -6.93 2.53
C LEU A 32 -5.74 -7.29 1.07
N VAL A 33 -4.76 -7.97 0.51
CA VAL A 33 -4.74 -8.37 -0.89
C VAL A 33 -5.15 -9.83 -1.00
N LYS A 34 -6.02 -10.13 -1.96
CA LYS A 34 -6.38 -11.50 -2.33
C LYS A 34 -6.06 -11.72 -3.79
N GLY A 35 -5.36 -12.82 -4.06
CA GLY A 35 -5.01 -13.20 -5.41
C GLY A 35 -5.07 -14.72 -5.61
N ARG A 36 -5.21 -15.11 -6.87
CA ARG A 36 -5.07 -16.48 -7.32
C ARG A 36 -3.91 -16.54 -8.28
N VAL A 37 -3.04 -17.53 -8.12
CA VAL A 37 -1.96 -17.74 -9.07
C VAL A 37 -2.55 -18.04 -10.45
N LYS A 38 -2.07 -17.38 -11.48
CA LYS A 38 -2.49 -17.62 -12.86
C LYS A 38 -2.08 -19.02 -13.27
N SER A 39 -2.98 -19.69 -13.95
CA SER A 39 -2.71 -21.03 -14.49
C SER A 39 -1.47 -21.04 -15.38
N GLY A 40 -0.52 -21.93 -15.08
CA GLY A 40 0.75 -22.04 -15.78
C GLY A 40 1.86 -21.12 -15.27
N LYS A 41 1.59 -20.29 -14.27
CA LYS A 41 2.56 -19.39 -13.63
C LYS A 41 3.11 -19.90 -12.30
N GLU A 42 2.61 -21.01 -11.82
CA GLU A 42 2.94 -21.55 -10.49
C GLU A 42 4.43 -21.84 -10.36
N ARG A 43 5.01 -22.52 -11.34
CA ARG A 43 6.45 -22.85 -11.33
C ARG A 43 7.34 -21.62 -11.50
N ASP A 44 6.90 -20.66 -12.30
CA ASP A 44 7.62 -19.40 -12.49
C ASP A 44 7.63 -18.60 -11.19
N LEU A 45 6.50 -18.58 -10.47
CA LEU A 45 6.41 -17.93 -9.16
C LEU A 45 7.31 -18.61 -8.13
N VAL A 46 7.30 -19.94 -8.03
CA VAL A 46 8.23 -20.69 -7.15
C VAL A 46 9.66 -20.28 -7.44
N ARG A 47 10.05 -20.31 -8.70
CA ARG A 47 11.41 -19.95 -9.11
C ARG A 47 11.75 -18.50 -8.76
N ALA A 48 10.84 -17.56 -9.02
CA ALA A 48 11.07 -16.15 -8.70
C ALA A 48 11.24 -15.92 -7.19
N ILE A 49 10.52 -16.67 -6.36
CA ILE A 49 10.66 -16.62 -4.91
C ILE A 49 12.01 -17.22 -4.47
N GLU A 50 12.37 -18.39 -4.98
CA GLU A 50 13.60 -19.10 -4.60
C GLU A 50 14.87 -18.38 -5.08
N ASP A 51 14.82 -17.78 -6.25
CA ASP A 51 15.93 -17.00 -6.82
C ASP A 51 16.00 -15.57 -6.26
N GLY A 52 15.01 -15.17 -5.44
CA GLY A 52 14.94 -13.82 -4.89
C GLY A 52 14.69 -12.74 -5.95
N THR A 53 14.05 -13.09 -7.07
CA THR A 53 13.79 -12.17 -8.18
C THR A 53 12.38 -11.60 -8.20
N LEU A 54 11.48 -12.12 -7.35
CA LEU A 54 10.13 -11.60 -7.21
C LEU A 54 10.17 -10.12 -6.81
N GLY A 55 9.50 -9.25 -7.55
CA GLY A 55 9.49 -7.81 -7.31
C GLY A 55 10.80 -7.08 -7.64
N LYS A 56 11.74 -7.75 -8.32
CA LYS A 56 13.01 -7.13 -8.71
C LYS A 56 12.76 -5.93 -9.65
N GLY A 57 13.30 -4.78 -9.23
CA GLY A 57 13.11 -3.50 -9.93
C GLY A 57 11.99 -2.65 -9.36
N SER A 58 11.16 -3.19 -8.45
CA SER A 58 10.19 -2.42 -7.68
C SER A 58 10.86 -1.59 -6.58
N ILE A 59 10.24 -0.47 -6.24
CA ILE A 59 10.63 0.35 -5.08
C ILE A 59 10.45 -0.44 -3.77
N ALA A 60 9.43 -1.30 -3.72
CA ALA A 60 9.15 -2.14 -2.56
C ALA A 60 10.17 -3.27 -2.34
N GLY A 61 10.97 -3.61 -3.36
CA GLY A 61 12.12 -4.51 -3.23
C GLY A 61 11.79 -5.84 -2.56
N ASP A 62 12.40 -6.09 -1.40
CA ASP A 62 12.31 -7.38 -0.69
C ASP A 62 10.94 -7.62 -0.01
N GLU A 63 10.06 -6.64 0.05
CA GLU A 63 8.74 -6.80 0.68
C GLU A 63 7.89 -7.87 -0.02
N TYR A 64 8.05 -8.06 -1.33
CA TYR A 64 7.35 -9.12 -2.06
C TYR A 64 7.66 -10.52 -1.52
N LEU A 65 8.92 -10.78 -1.24
CA LEU A 65 9.34 -12.06 -0.65
C LEU A 65 8.80 -12.23 0.75
N TYR A 66 8.85 -11.18 1.57
CA TYR A 66 8.28 -11.15 2.89
C TYR A 66 6.77 -11.44 2.84
N ASP A 67 6.03 -10.75 1.99
CA ASP A 67 4.59 -10.94 1.82
C ASP A 67 4.24 -12.39 1.47
N MET A 68 5.01 -13.02 0.60
CA MET A 68 4.80 -14.44 0.25
C MET A 68 5.06 -15.38 1.43
N THR A 69 6.00 -15.06 2.31
CA THR A 69 6.22 -15.86 3.54
C THR A 69 5.07 -15.74 4.53
N GLN A 70 4.37 -14.60 4.54
CA GLN A 70 3.22 -14.35 5.42
C GLN A 70 1.88 -14.75 4.80
N ALA A 71 1.82 -14.91 3.48
CA ALA A 71 0.60 -15.20 2.75
C ALA A 71 -0.04 -16.51 3.21
N ARG A 72 -1.38 -16.49 3.31
CA ARG A 72 -2.18 -17.65 3.68
C ARG A 72 -3.09 -18.04 2.52
N GLN A 73 -3.32 -19.32 2.37
CA GLN A 73 -4.17 -19.86 1.32
C GLN A 73 -5.39 -20.58 1.90
N ASN A 74 -6.55 -20.32 1.32
CA ASN A 74 -7.77 -21.03 1.65
C ASN A 74 -7.93 -22.30 0.77
N ASP A 75 -9.00 -23.07 1.04
CA ASP A 75 -9.29 -24.30 0.31
C ASP A 75 -9.65 -24.10 -1.17
N GLN A 76 -9.93 -22.86 -1.57
CA GLN A 76 -10.19 -22.48 -2.96
C GLN A 76 -8.93 -22.06 -3.73
N GLY A 77 -7.77 -22.16 -3.11
CA GLY A 77 -6.50 -21.75 -3.71
C GLY A 77 -6.30 -20.22 -3.78
N ILE A 78 -7.05 -19.47 -2.97
CA ILE A 78 -6.91 -18.01 -2.90
C ILE A 78 -5.87 -17.68 -1.84
N ALA A 79 -4.80 -17.02 -2.28
CA ALA A 79 -3.79 -16.46 -1.40
C ALA A 79 -4.23 -15.08 -0.86
N THR A 80 -3.93 -14.83 0.40
CA THR A 80 -4.21 -13.56 1.08
C THR A 80 -2.97 -13.09 1.80
N TRP A 81 -2.59 -11.83 1.64
CA TRP A 81 -1.48 -11.21 2.34
C TRP A 81 -1.77 -9.76 2.71
N VAL A 82 -0.97 -9.21 3.61
CA VAL A 82 -1.02 -7.81 4.00
C VAL A 82 0.06 -7.07 3.25
N GLU A 83 -0.30 -6.01 2.56
CA GLU A 83 0.63 -5.18 1.80
C GLU A 83 0.67 -3.77 2.37
N THR A 84 1.87 -3.20 2.46
CA THR A 84 2.06 -1.80 2.80
C THR A 84 2.33 -1.01 1.52
N CYS A 85 1.49 -0.04 1.22
CA CYS A 85 1.64 0.80 0.04
C CYS A 85 1.19 2.24 0.31
N PHE A 86 1.94 3.19 -0.25
CA PHE A 86 1.65 4.63 -0.19
C PHE A 86 1.17 5.19 -1.51
N CYS A 87 0.93 4.33 -2.51
CA CYS A 87 0.53 4.74 -3.85
C CYS A 87 -0.91 5.23 -3.92
N ASP A 88 -1.17 6.12 -4.86
CA ASP A 88 -2.50 6.53 -5.27
C ASP A 88 -2.62 6.37 -6.81
N PRO A 89 -3.46 5.46 -7.30
CA PRO A 89 -4.32 4.53 -6.56
C PRO A 89 -3.56 3.43 -5.81
N PRO A 90 -4.21 2.72 -4.87
CA PRO A 90 -3.58 1.65 -4.10
C PRO A 90 -2.88 0.61 -4.97
N LEU A 91 -1.67 0.25 -4.60
CA LEU A 91 -0.80 -0.71 -5.29
C LEU A 91 -0.43 -0.31 -6.74
N ALA A 92 -0.48 0.96 -7.08
CA ALA A 92 -0.17 1.40 -8.45
C ALA A 92 1.23 0.98 -8.90
N GLU A 93 2.21 1.02 -8.02
CA GLU A 93 3.58 0.60 -8.31
C GLU A 93 3.74 -0.92 -8.27
N GLU A 94 3.13 -1.58 -7.29
CA GLU A 94 3.30 -3.01 -7.04
C GLU A 94 2.46 -3.89 -7.97
N ARG A 95 1.34 -3.39 -8.45
CA ARG A 95 0.38 -4.15 -9.25
C ARG A 95 0.98 -4.86 -10.46
N PRO A 96 1.84 -4.25 -11.30
CA PRO A 96 2.45 -4.92 -12.45
C PRO A 96 3.29 -6.14 -12.05
N TYR A 97 3.96 -6.09 -10.91
CA TYR A 97 4.79 -7.18 -10.42
C TYR A 97 3.95 -8.34 -9.89
N TRP A 98 2.88 -8.05 -9.16
CA TRP A 98 1.94 -9.06 -8.70
C TRP A 98 1.17 -9.70 -9.85
N GLU A 99 0.71 -8.89 -10.79
CA GLU A 99 -0.11 -9.36 -11.92
C GLU A 99 0.68 -10.17 -12.96
N GLU A 100 1.99 -10.22 -12.86
CA GLU A 100 2.78 -11.18 -13.61
C GLU A 100 2.42 -12.63 -13.24
N TYR A 101 2.14 -12.87 -11.96
CA TYR A 101 1.91 -14.21 -11.41
C TYR A 101 0.48 -14.43 -10.91
N PHE A 102 -0.19 -13.39 -10.47
CA PHE A 102 -1.50 -13.47 -9.84
C PHE A 102 -2.59 -12.78 -10.66
N GLU A 103 -3.77 -13.34 -10.56
CA GLU A 103 -5.02 -12.61 -10.77
C GLU A 103 -5.39 -11.97 -9.42
N LEU A 104 -5.34 -10.64 -9.32
CA LEU A 104 -5.73 -9.94 -8.11
C LEU A 104 -7.24 -9.86 -8.01
N LEU A 105 -7.80 -10.50 -6.99
CA LEU A 105 -9.25 -10.62 -6.79
C LEU A 105 -9.81 -9.48 -5.96
N SER A 106 -9.05 -9.01 -4.98
CA SER A 106 -9.45 -7.85 -4.17
C SER A 106 -8.25 -7.18 -3.51
N VAL A 107 -8.35 -5.87 -3.37
CA VAL A 107 -7.44 -5.01 -2.61
C VAL A 107 -8.31 -4.17 -1.71
N LYS A 108 -8.28 -4.43 -0.41
CA LYS A 108 -9.12 -3.75 0.58
C LYS A 108 -8.27 -3.03 1.60
N ASP A 109 -8.73 -1.86 2.01
CA ASP A 109 -8.17 -1.18 3.16
C ASP A 109 -8.23 -2.08 4.38
N ALA A 110 -7.07 -2.42 4.93
CA ALA A 110 -6.97 -3.24 6.13
C ALA A 110 -6.69 -2.38 7.36
N HIS A 111 -6.10 -1.21 7.16
CA HIS A 111 -5.81 -0.26 8.20
C HIS A 111 -5.73 1.14 7.63
N SER A 112 -6.53 2.04 8.15
CA SER A 112 -6.50 3.45 7.83
C SER A 112 -5.93 4.24 9.00
N ARG A 113 -5.08 5.22 8.70
CA ARG A 113 -4.60 6.18 9.67
C ARG A 113 -5.73 6.88 10.43
N ARG A 114 -6.84 7.14 9.77
CA ARG A 114 -8.04 7.78 10.37
C ARG A 114 -8.70 6.93 11.45
N THR A 115 -8.52 5.61 11.40
CA THR A 115 -9.11 4.65 12.33
C THR A 115 -8.07 3.99 13.23
N CYS A 116 -6.81 4.38 13.12
CA CYS A 116 -5.74 3.85 13.93
C CYS A 116 -5.85 4.36 15.37
N ARG A 117 -5.83 3.43 16.33
CA ARG A 117 -5.83 3.78 17.77
C ARG A 117 -4.56 4.48 18.22
N HIS A 118 -3.49 4.28 17.49
CA HIS A 118 -2.17 4.82 17.75
C HIS A 118 -1.83 5.96 16.81
N GLU A 119 -2.83 6.57 16.21
CA GLU A 119 -2.57 7.74 15.41
C GLU A 119 -1.93 8.83 16.27
N ASN A 120 -0.71 9.19 15.89
CA ASN A 120 0.14 10.07 16.68
C ASN A 120 0.50 11.35 15.94
N GLY A 121 -0.11 11.64 14.82
CA GLY A 121 0.18 12.88 14.17
C GLY A 121 -0.20 13.01 12.72
N THR A 122 0.48 13.91 12.06
CA THR A 122 0.21 14.38 10.71
C THR A 122 1.02 13.66 9.65
N GLU A 123 2.04 12.87 10.06
CA GLU A 123 2.96 12.24 9.16
C GLU A 123 2.40 10.92 8.61
N PRO A 124 2.36 10.71 7.28
CA PRO A 124 1.85 9.49 6.68
C PRO A 124 2.53 8.22 7.19
N TRP A 125 3.85 8.27 7.39
CA TRP A 125 4.65 7.15 7.88
C TRP A 125 4.50 6.88 9.40
N ALA A 126 3.85 7.76 10.14
CA ALA A 126 3.65 7.58 11.56
C ALA A 126 2.89 6.28 11.89
N CYS A 127 2.05 5.79 10.99
CA CYS A 127 1.42 4.48 11.13
C CYS A 127 2.39 3.30 11.00
N CYS A 128 3.57 3.49 10.48
CA CYS A 128 4.59 2.44 10.41
C CYS A 128 5.12 2.05 11.79
N ASP A 129 5.08 2.96 12.73
CA ASP A 129 5.56 2.77 14.11
C ASP A 129 4.52 2.09 15.02
N CYS A 130 3.29 1.93 14.57
CA CYS A 130 2.27 1.21 15.32
C CYS A 130 2.35 -0.30 15.06
N ASP A 131 1.83 -1.08 16.00
CA ASP A 131 1.78 -2.55 15.92
C ASP A 131 0.59 -3.08 15.07
N CYS A 132 -0.10 -2.20 14.35
CA CYS A 132 -1.30 -2.56 13.60
C CYS A 132 -1.02 -3.57 12.48
N THR A 133 0.09 -3.42 11.76
CA THR A 133 0.50 -4.38 10.73
C THR A 133 0.74 -5.76 11.35
N LYS A 134 1.51 -5.81 12.44
CA LYS A 134 1.78 -7.06 13.16
C LYS A 134 0.48 -7.74 13.62
N LYS A 135 -0.46 -6.99 14.17
CA LYS A 135 -1.77 -7.52 14.57
C LYS A 135 -2.60 -8.04 13.39
N LEU A 136 -2.50 -7.39 12.22
CA LEU A 136 -3.14 -7.88 11.00
C LEU A 136 -2.51 -9.20 10.54
N GLU A 137 -1.19 -9.28 10.54
CA GLU A 137 -0.43 -10.48 10.17
C GLU A 137 -0.71 -11.65 11.15
N GLU A 138 -0.75 -11.38 12.45
CA GLU A 138 -1.12 -12.38 13.46
C GLU A 138 -2.53 -12.93 13.24
N ARG A 139 -3.50 -12.09 12.92
CA ARG A 139 -4.84 -12.51 12.58
C ARG A 139 -4.88 -13.32 11.29
N LEU A 140 -4.10 -12.91 10.30
CA LEU A 140 -3.97 -13.63 9.04
C LEU A 140 -3.32 -15.00 9.26
N ALA A 141 -2.28 -15.08 10.07
CA ALA A 141 -1.58 -16.33 10.38
C ALA A 141 -2.47 -17.42 11.01
N ALA A 142 -3.57 -17.01 11.66
CA ALA A 142 -4.56 -17.93 12.22
C ALA A 142 -5.55 -18.48 11.18
N GLN A 143 -5.47 -18.03 9.92
CA GLN A 143 -6.38 -18.43 8.84
C GLN A 143 -5.68 -19.33 7.83
N GLY A 144 -6.43 -20.28 7.27
CA GLY A 144 -5.97 -21.11 6.16
C GLY A 144 -4.63 -21.82 6.41
N ARG A 145 -3.90 -22.06 5.32
CA ARG A 145 -2.59 -22.73 5.33
C ARG A 145 -1.52 -21.80 4.78
N SER A 146 -0.25 -22.09 5.04
CA SER A 146 0.85 -21.35 4.43
C SER A 146 0.80 -21.44 2.91
N PHE A 147 0.66 -20.30 2.25
CA PHE A 147 0.65 -20.25 0.79
C PHE A 147 1.95 -20.79 0.19
N LEU A 148 3.09 -20.38 0.74
CA LEU A 148 4.39 -20.76 0.22
C LEU A 148 4.67 -22.26 0.36
N GLU A 149 4.28 -22.86 1.47
CA GLU A 149 4.42 -24.32 1.68
C GLU A 149 3.55 -25.10 0.72
N GLU A 150 2.29 -24.69 0.54
CA GLU A 150 1.37 -25.33 -0.42
C GLU A 150 1.86 -25.19 -1.86
N LEU A 151 2.33 -24.00 -2.24
CA LEU A 151 2.86 -23.74 -3.57
C LEU A 151 4.08 -24.62 -3.87
N ARG A 152 5.01 -24.73 -2.94
CA ARG A 152 6.20 -25.59 -3.07
C ARG A 152 5.82 -27.06 -3.15
N ALA A 153 4.92 -27.52 -2.29
CA ALA A 153 4.51 -28.93 -2.28
C ALA A 153 3.87 -29.39 -3.58
N GLN A 154 3.20 -28.49 -4.29
CA GLN A 154 2.49 -28.79 -5.52
C GLN A 154 3.34 -28.62 -6.79
N HIS A 155 4.42 -27.85 -6.74
CA HIS A 155 5.14 -27.40 -7.93
C HIS A 155 6.66 -27.54 -7.90
N GLN A 156 7.19 -28.28 -6.92
CA GLN A 156 8.60 -28.68 -6.89
C GLN A 156 8.96 -29.70 -7.96
#